data_7a65ea403f89266be90c51d4857c69d7
#
_entry.id   7a65ea403f89266be90c51d4857c69d7
#
_cell.length_a   1.000
_cell.length_b   1.000
_cell.length_c   1.000
_cell.angle_alpha   90.00
_cell.angle_beta   90.00
_cell.angle_gamma   90.00
#
_symmetry.space_group_name_H-M   'P 1'
#
loop_
_entity.id
_entity.type
_entity.pdbx_description
1 polymer ?
#
loop_
_entity_poly.entity_id
_entity_poly.type
_entity_poly.pdbx_seq_one_letter_code
_entity_poly.pdbx_strand_id
1 'polypeptide(L)'
;MRKMQSTLIALIIGFALIVGACGASSSDSETPDDSGATTTSTTTVTVAPTTTSAPEPTTTTVPPATTTTTTTTAPPSGVEVMIYLSDPDPDDDEFFCEAVAPVTRMVEAPDVLAGAMAALLQGPTAEELAAGYDGWFSSETGWSVESVTISDGVAYIDFAEDSPLIPNASTSCGSMALRAQLDSTAMQFPTVEKTMYSFGGDQEAFYHWLQSDVPQV
;
A
#
# COMPACT_ATOMS: atom_id res chain seq x y z
N MET A 1 16.98 40.56 -27.47
CA MET A 1 18.43 40.49 -27.54
C MET A 1 19.00 40.93 -26.19
N ARG A 2 19.31 40.01 -25.32
CA ARG A 2 20.21 40.22 -24.17
C ARG A 2 20.92 38.90 -23.91
N LYS A 3 22.20 38.91 -24.28
CA LYS A 3 23.17 37.86 -23.92
C LYS A 3 23.44 37.98 -22.42
N MET A 4 23.35 36.91 -21.70
CA MET A 4 23.96 36.83 -20.37
C MET A 4 24.88 35.61 -20.30
N GLN A 5 26.08 35.94 -19.91
CA GLN A 5 27.30 35.18 -19.95
C GLN A 5 27.31 34.00 -18.96
N SER A 6 27.85 32.92 -19.46
CA SER A 6 28.36 31.80 -18.68
C SER A 6 29.43 32.24 -17.70
N THR A 7 29.31 31.84 -16.45
CA THR A 7 30.43 31.83 -15.51
C THR A 7 30.68 30.38 -15.08
N LEU A 8 31.70 29.79 -15.70
CA LEU A 8 32.31 28.53 -15.24
C LEU A 8 33.04 28.82 -13.93
N ILE A 9 32.66 28.13 -12.87
CA ILE A 9 33.50 27.99 -11.69
C ILE A 9 33.83 26.51 -11.55
N ALA A 10 35.04 26.16 -11.94
CA ALA A 10 35.67 24.88 -11.66
C ALA A 10 36.18 24.90 -10.21
N LEU A 11 35.64 24.02 -9.38
CA LEU A 11 36.20 23.75 -8.06
C LEU A 11 36.70 22.31 -8.01
N ILE A 12 38.00 22.16 -8.12
CA ILE A 12 38.77 20.93 -7.90
C ILE A 12 39.01 20.81 -6.41
N ILE A 13 38.48 19.79 -5.74
CA ILE A 13 38.94 19.42 -4.38
C ILE A 13 39.06 17.89 -4.33
N GLY A 14 40.26 17.43 -4.33
CA GLY A 14 41.03 16.64 -3.40
C GLY A 14 40.45 15.30 -2.95
N PHE A 15 40.97 14.24 -3.58
CA PHE A 15 40.86 12.84 -3.18
C PHE A 15 41.73 12.61 -1.93
N ALA A 16 41.11 12.17 -0.85
CA ALA A 16 41.82 11.57 0.28
C ALA A 16 41.39 10.13 0.45
N LEU A 17 42.26 9.22 0.02
CA LEU A 17 42.20 7.78 0.29
C LEU A 17 42.54 7.55 1.77
N ILE A 18 41.65 6.94 2.53
CA ILE A 18 41.96 6.29 3.81
C ILE A 18 41.72 4.79 3.63
N VAL A 19 42.84 4.09 3.55
CA VAL A 19 42.92 2.62 3.66
C VAL A 19 42.94 2.30 5.15
N GLY A 20 41.97 1.58 5.64
CA GLY A 20 41.89 1.10 7.03
C GLY A 20 41.56 -0.39 7.06
N ALA A 21 42.47 -1.12 7.64
CA ALA A 21 42.68 -2.56 7.62
C ALA A 21 41.64 -3.43 8.33
N CYS A 22 41.60 -4.68 7.85
CA CYS A 22 41.23 -5.97 8.46
C CYS A 22 40.93 -6.01 9.95
N GLY A 23 39.76 -6.67 10.26
CA GLY A 23 39.50 -7.27 11.54
C GLY A 23 38.63 -8.51 11.34
N ALA A 24 39.27 -9.67 11.16
CA ALA A 24 38.61 -10.96 11.24
C ALA A 24 38.43 -11.32 12.73
N SER A 25 37.25 -11.72 13.11
CA SER A 25 37.02 -12.45 14.36
C SER A 25 36.02 -13.56 14.09
N SER A 26 36.57 -14.75 13.99
CA SER A 26 35.89 -16.03 14.11
C SER A 26 35.48 -16.22 15.55
N SER A 27 34.26 -16.66 15.79
CA SER A 27 33.89 -17.34 17.01
C SER A 27 32.92 -18.45 16.67
N ASP A 28 33.46 -19.66 16.77
CA ASP A 28 32.76 -20.93 16.92
C ASP A 28 31.91 -20.89 18.20
N SER A 29 30.80 -21.59 18.18
CA SER A 29 30.31 -22.46 19.27
C SER A 29 28.84 -22.77 19.06
N GLU A 30 28.64 -23.98 18.77
CA GLU A 30 28.01 -25.09 19.54
C GLU A 30 26.49 -25.17 19.37
N THR A 31 26.15 -26.25 18.69
CA THR A 31 24.87 -26.95 18.74
C THR A 31 24.73 -27.64 20.12
N PRO A 32 23.56 -27.71 20.68
CA PRO A 32 23.09 -28.97 21.25
C PRO A 32 21.85 -29.50 20.56
N ASP A 33 22.01 -30.71 20.13
CA ASP A 33 21.08 -31.79 19.93
C ASP A 33 20.16 -31.94 21.16
N ASP A 34 18.85 -31.95 21.00
CA ASP A 34 18.00 -32.76 21.90
C ASP A 34 16.76 -33.27 21.18
N SER A 35 16.67 -34.58 21.34
CA SER A 35 15.70 -35.52 20.84
C SER A 35 14.30 -35.35 21.42
N GLY A 36 13.30 -35.64 20.59
CA GLY A 36 12.22 -36.49 21.07
C GLY A 36 10.91 -35.83 21.42
N ALA A 37 9.91 -36.08 20.59
CA ALA A 37 8.65 -36.68 21.03
C ALA A 37 7.72 -36.92 19.81
N THR A 38 7.67 -38.17 19.41
CA THR A 38 6.64 -38.72 18.52
C THR A 38 5.33 -38.81 19.28
N THR A 39 4.32 -38.06 18.90
CA THR A 39 2.94 -38.27 19.38
C THR A 39 2.13 -38.93 18.26
N THR A 40 1.90 -40.20 18.46
CA THR A 40 1.01 -41.06 17.65
C THR A 40 -0.45 -40.69 17.96
N SER A 41 -1.16 -40.10 17.02
CA SER A 41 -2.62 -39.90 17.10
C SER A 41 -3.33 -41.11 16.52
N THR A 42 -4.00 -41.83 17.36
CA THR A 42 -4.85 -42.98 17.04
C THR A 42 -6.17 -42.49 16.45
N THR A 43 -6.43 -42.83 15.21
CA THR A 43 -7.71 -42.56 14.53
C THR A 43 -8.71 -43.68 14.87
N THR A 44 -9.75 -43.35 15.60
CA THR A 44 -10.87 -44.24 15.85
C THR A 44 -11.86 -44.21 14.72
N VAL A 45 -12.03 -45.32 14.03
CA VAL A 45 -13.03 -45.49 12.96
C VAL A 45 -14.35 -45.86 13.63
N THR A 46 -15.34 -44.98 13.51
CA THR A 46 -16.74 -45.27 13.91
C THR A 46 -17.52 -45.74 12.68
N VAL A 47 -17.99 -46.98 12.76
CA VAL A 47 -18.84 -47.64 11.75
C VAL A 47 -20.26 -47.13 11.91
N ALA A 48 -20.86 -46.58 10.84
CA ALA A 48 -22.25 -46.15 10.80
C ALA A 48 -23.21 -47.33 10.56
N PRO A 49 -24.43 -47.35 11.15
CA PRO A 49 -25.42 -48.39 10.91
C PRO A 49 -26.16 -48.19 9.57
N THR A 50 -26.38 -49.27 8.87
CA THR A 50 -27.13 -49.42 7.64
C THR A 50 -28.64 -49.21 7.92
N THR A 51 -29.28 -48.23 7.30
CA THR A 51 -30.73 -48.09 7.30
C THR A 51 -31.32 -48.49 5.94
N THR A 52 -32.29 -49.36 6.03
CA THR A 52 -33.09 -49.95 4.98
C THR A 52 -33.93 -48.91 4.23
N SER A 53 -33.85 -48.99 2.90
CA SER A 53 -34.62 -48.17 1.94
C SER A 53 -36.09 -48.51 1.91
N ALA A 54 -36.96 -47.52 2.01
CA ALA A 54 -38.40 -47.60 1.71
C ALA A 54 -38.66 -47.10 0.26
N PRO A 55 -39.75 -47.60 -0.43
CA PRO A 55 -39.97 -47.29 -1.83
C PRO A 55 -40.45 -45.86 -2.08
N GLU A 56 -39.93 -45.31 -3.15
CA GLU A 56 -40.05 -43.96 -3.67
C GLU A 56 -41.47 -43.68 -4.24
N PRO A 57 -42.10 -42.53 -3.93
CA PRO A 57 -43.26 -42.04 -4.67
C PRO A 57 -42.82 -41.32 -5.94
N THR A 58 -43.38 -41.73 -7.05
CA THR A 58 -43.18 -41.15 -8.38
C THR A 58 -43.76 -39.73 -8.42
N THR A 59 -42.92 -38.70 -8.38
CA THR A 59 -43.31 -37.32 -8.61
C THR A 59 -43.12 -36.94 -10.06
N THR A 60 -44.21 -36.53 -10.70
CA THR A 60 -44.22 -35.93 -12.05
C THR A 60 -43.43 -34.63 -12.05
N THR A 61 -42.30 -34.61 -12.75
CA THR A 61 -41.46 -33.44 -12.90
C THR A 61 -42.10 -32.43 -13.86
N VAL A 62 -42.57 -31.33 -13.32
CA VAL A 62 -42.87 -30.11 -14.10
C VAL A 62 -41.54 -29.43 -14.43
N PRO A 63 -41.27 -29.05 -15.70
CA PRO A 63 -40.05 -28.36 -16.05
C PRO A 63 -39.94 -27.01 -15.28
N PRO A 64 -38.79 -26.66 -14.71
CA PRO A 64 -38.64 -25.38 -14.05
C PRO A 64 -38.75 -24.24 -15.08
N ALA A 65 -39.58 -23.26 -14.77
CA ALA A 65 -39.62 -22.00 -15.50
C ALA A 65 -38.26 -21.31 -15.34
N THR A 66 -37.59 -21.04 -16.45
CA THR A 66 -36.35 -20.27 -16.47
C THR A 66 -36.63 -18.81 -16.07
N THR A 67 -36.48 -18.50 -14.82
CA THR A 67 -36.51 -17.10 -14.34
C THR A 67 -35.22 -16.45 -14.74
N THR A 68 -35.21 -15.66 -15.81
CA THR A 68 -34.08 -14.78 -16.15
C THR A 68 -34.07 -13.66 -15.13
N THR A 69 -33.23 -13.80 -14.08
CA THR A 69 -32.95 -12.72 -13.13
C THR A 69 -32.08 -11.71 -13.84
N THR A 70 -32.66 -10.64 -14.35
CA THR A 70 -31.90 -9.46 -14.79
C THR A 70 -31.40 -8.79 -13.54
N THR A 71 -30.11 -9.00 -13.18
CA THR A 71 -29.43 -8.25 -12.11
C THR A 71 -29.27 -6.83 -12.63
N THR A 72 -30.19 -5.94 -12.28
CA THR A 72 -30.00 -4.51 -12.45
C THR A 72 -28.97 -4.10 -11.39
N THR A 73 -27.70 -3.95 -11.80
CA THR A 73 -26.67 -3.32 -10.96
C THR A 73 -27.13 -1.88 -10.73
N ALA A 74 -27.51 -1.55 -9.48
CA ALA A 74 -27.75 -0.16 -9.10
C ALA A 74 -26.46 0.63 -9.41
N PRO A 75 -26.57 1.89 -9.91
CA PRO A 75 -25.39 2.72 -10.10
C PRO A 75 -24.65 2.84 -8.75
N PRO A 76 -23.30 2.82 -8.76
CA PRO A 76 -22.52 2.95 -7.53
C PRO A 76 -22.91 4.25 -6.82
N SER A 77 -23.41 4.13 -5.59
CA SER A 77 -23.72 5.28 -4.73
C SER A 77 -22.38 5.71 -4.10
N GLY A 78 -21.69 6.67 -4.70
CA GLY A 78 -20.40 7.12 -4.19
C GLY A 78 -19.98 8.46 -4.79
N VAL A 79 -18.93 9.02 -4.23
CA VAL A 79 -18.23 10.20 -4.73
C VAL A 79 -17.02 9.73 -5.52
N GLU A 80 -16.88 10.26 -6.74
CA GLU A 80 -15.69 10.02 -7.55
C GLU A 80 -14.49 10.80 -6.98
N VAL A 81 -13.37 10.11 -6.78
CA VAL A 81 -12.10 10.67 -6.33
C VAL A 81 -10.96 10.14 -7.19
N MET A 82 -9.83 10.81 -7.16
CA MET A 82 -8.60 10.30 -7.73
C MET A 82 -7.75 9.66 -6.63
N ILE A 83 -7.08 8.56 -6.94
CA ILE A 83 -5.87 8.14 -6.26
C ILE A 83 -4.71 8.31 -7.21
N TYR A 84 -3.51 8.52 -6.68
CA TYR A 84 -2.34 8.77 -7.50
C TYR A 84 -1.38 7.60 -7.39
N LEU A 85 -1.09 6.97 -8.52
CA LEU A 85 -0.15 5.86 -8.67
C LEU A 85 1.12 6.34 -9.39
N SER A 86 2.21 5.57 -9.34
CA SER A 86 3.39 5.89 -10.14
C SER A 86 3.03 5.99 -11.62
N ASP A 87 3.48 7.06 -12.27
CA ASP A 87 3.17 7.31 -13.67
C ASP A 87 3.97 6.34 -14.56
N PRO A 88 3.31 5.61 -15.47
CA PRO A 88 3.98 4.70 -16.40
C PRO A 88 4.74 5.43 -17.52
N ASP A 89 4.44 6.71 -17.77
CA ASP A 89 5.01 7.50 -18.87
C ASP A 89 5.23 8.95 -18.43
N PRO A 90 6.14 9.18 -17.44
CA PRO A 90 6.37 10.50 -16.88
C PRO A 90 6.98 11.45 -17.94
N ASP A 91 6.59 12.72 -17.87
CA ASP A 91 7.16 13.77 -18.71
C ASP A 91 8.67 13.93 -18.46
N ASP A 92 9.44 14.27 -19.51
CA ASP A 92 10.91 14.42 -19.45
C ASP A 92 11.40 15.43 -18.39
N ASP A 93 10.56 16.42 -18.05
CA ASP A 93 10.86 17.47 -17.08
C ASP A 93 10.45 17.10 -15.64
N GLU A 94 9.77 15.96 -15.44
CA GLU A 94 9.32 15.50 -14.15
C GLU A 94 10.39 14.62 -13.47
N PHE A 95 10.59 14.85 -12.16
CA PHE A 95 11.50 14.00 -11.41
C PHE A 95 10.88 12.61 -11.24
N PHE A 96 11.39 11.62 -11.94
CA PHE A 96 10.78 10.28 -12.09
C PHE A 96 10.40 9.61 -10.75
N CYS A 97 11.08 9.94 -9.63
CA CYS A 97 10.72 9.39 -8.32
C CYS A 97 9.40 9.96 -7.77
N GLU A 98 9.01 11.16 -8.20
CA GLU A 98 7.79 11.83 -7.74
C GLU A 98 6.67 11.81 -8.79
N ALA A 99 6.96 11.25 -9.96
CA ALA A 99 5.99 11.16 -11.05
C ALA A 99 4.81 10.26 -10.66
N VAL A 100 3.62 10.85 -10.59
CA VAL A 100 2.38 10.15 -10.27
C VAL A 100 1.26 10.57 -11.21
N ALA A 101 0.44 9.63 -11.61
CA ALA A 101 -0.72 9.87 -12.47
C ALA A 101 -2.02 9.47 -11.75
N PRO A 102 -3.11 10.24 -11.97
CA PRO A 102 -4.38 9.99 -11.31
C PRO A 102 -5.13 8.82 -11.94
N VAL A 103 -5.74 8.00 -11.10
CA VAL A 103 -6.71 6.98 -11.48
C VAL A 103 -7.98 7.13 -10.64
N THR A 104 -9.12 6.90 -11.25
CA THR A 104 -10.43 7.15 -10.62
C THR A 104 -10.82 6.03 -9.65
N ARG A 105 -11.41 6.40 -8.51
CA ARG A 105 -12.07 5.49 -7.56
C ARG A 105 -13.42 6.05 -7.13
N MET A 106 -14.32 5.16 -6.72
CA MET A 106 -15.58 5.52 -6.10
C MET A 106 -15.49 5.25 -4.60
N VAL A 107 -15.75 6.27 -3.78
CA VAL A 107 -15.71 6.18 -2.31
C VAL A 107 -17.02 6.65 -1.70
N GLU A 108 -17.32 6.18 -0.50
CA GLU A 108 -18.56 6.56 0.17
C GLU A 108 -18.42 7.91 0.89
N ALA A 109 -19.49 8.71 0.87
CA ALA A 109 -19.59 9.90 1.72
C ALA A 109 -20.04 9.49 3.15
N PRO A 110 -19.72 10.30 4.19
CA PRO A 110 -19.17 11.66 4.12
C PRO A 110 -17.63 11.73 4.11
N ASP A 111 -16.91 10.69 4.51
CA ASP A 111 -15.48 10.72 4.80
C ASP A 111 -14.64 10.50 3.53
N VAL A 112 -14.82 11.39 2.55
CA VAL A 112 -14.29 11.19 1.18
C VAL A 112 -12.77 11.14 1.14
N LEU A 113 -12.06 11.96 1.95
CA LEU A 113 -10.60 11.91 2.02
C LEU A 113 -10.11 10.59 2.63
N ALA A 114 -10.72 10.15 3.73
CA ALA A 114 -10.39 8.85 4.32
C ALA A 114 -10.65 7.70 3.33
N GLY A 115 -11.76 7.78 2.59
CA GLY A 115 -12.09 6.84 1.53
C GLY A 115 -11.06 6.83 0.40
N ALA A 116 -10.58 8.00 -0.05
CA ALA A 116 -9.54 8.12 -1.07
C ALA A 116 -8.21 7.51 -0.60
N MET A 117 -7.81 7.80 0.65
CA MET A 117 -6.63 7.20 1.25
C MET A 117 -6.76 5.68 1.37
N ALA A 118 -7.89 5.19 1.87
CA ALA A 118 -8.15 3.75 1.95
C ALA A 118 -8.12 3.08 0.57
N ALA A 119 -8.62 3.74 -0.47
CA ALA A 119 -8.58 3.26 -1.85
C ALA A 119 -7.14 3.22 -2.40
N LEU A 120 -6.30 4.22 -2.08
CA LEU A 120 -4.87 4.22 -2.41
C LEU A 120 -4.16 3.02 -1.76
N LEU A 121 -4.45 2.72 -0.50
CA LEU A 121 -3.85 1.60 0.24
C LEU A 121 -4.23 0.22 -0.35
N GLN A 122 -5.28 0.11 -1.15
CA GLN A 122 -5.58 -1.11 -1.91
C GLN A 122 -4.65 -1.29 -3.12
N GLY A 123 -4.00 -0.21 -3.56
CA GLY A 123 -3.08 -0.20 -4.68
C GLY A 123 -3.73 -0.27 -6.06
N PRO A 124 -2.90 -0.50 -7.09
CA PRO A 124 -3.37 -0.61 -8.47
C PRO A 124 -4.16 -1.89 -8.72
N THR A 125 -5.16 -1.81 -9.58
CA THR A 125 -5.88 -2.97 -10.11
C THR A 125 -5.02 -3.76 -11.10
N ALA A 126 -5.43 -4.98 -11.43
CA ALA A 126 -4.73 -5.78 -12.45
C ALA A 126 -4.70 -5.10 -13.84
N GLU A 127 -5.73 -4.31 -14.16
CA GLU A 127 -5.82 -3.55 -15.42
C GLU A 127 -4.83 -2.37 -15.41
N GLU A 128 -4.73 -1.67 -14.29
CA GLU A 128 -3.77 -0.57 -14.12
C GLU A 128 -2.32 -1.07 -14.14
N LEU A 129 -2.03 -2.19 -13.47
CA LEU A 129 -0.72 -2.85 -13.57
C LEU A 129 -0.39 -3.26 -15.01
N ALA A 130 -1.36 -3.79 -15.76
CA ALA A 130 -1.18 -4.14 -17.16
C ALA A 130 -0.97 -2.90 -18.06
N ALA A 131 -1.49 -1.74 -17.66
CA ALA A 131 -1.26 -0.44 -18.30
C ALA A 131 0.06 0.21 -17.90
N GLY A 132 0.81 -0.37 -16.96
CA GLY A 132 2.13 0.10 -16.52
C GLY A 132 2.11 0.98 -15.27
N TYR A 133 0.95 1.26 -14.68
CA TYR A 133 0.90 1.92 -13.37
C TYR A 133 1.52 1.03 -12.29
N ASP A 134 2.13 1.64 -11.29
CA ASP A 134 2.67 0.93 -10.13
C ASP A 134 2.33 1.68 -8.84
N GLY A 135 2.44 1.01 -7.69
CA GLY A 135 2.11 1.59 -6.40
C GLY A 135 2.94 0.99 -5.26
N TRP A 136 3.12 1.82 -4.23
CA TRP A 136 3.76 1.38 -2.98
C TRP A 136 2.84 0.51 -2.14
N PHE A 137 1.54 0.59 -2.38
CA PHE A 137 0.52 -0.08 -1.59
C PHE A 137 -0.18 -1.17 -2.40
N SER A 138 -0.70 -2.15 -1.68
CA SER A 138 -1.59 -3.19 -2.20
C SER A 138 -2.43 -3.72 -1.04
N SER A 139 -3.48 -4.48 -1.31
CA SER A 139 -4.25 -5.16 -0.27
C SER A 139 -3.39 -6.10 0.60
N GLU A 140 -2.21 -6.50 0.13
CA GLU A 140 -1.28 -7.37 0.86
C GLU A 140 -0.33 -6.60 1.76
N THR A 141 -0.16 -5.28 1.58
CA THR A 141 0.70 -4.46 2.45
C THR A 141 0.18 -4.34 3.88
N GLY A 142 -1.12 -4.58 4.08
CA GLY A 142 -1.73 -4.60 5.40
C GLY A 142 -1.88 -3.22 6.06
N TRP A 143 -1.75 -2.13 5.30
CA TRP A 143 -1.96 -0.79 5.82
C TRP A 143 -3.45 -0.45 5.91
N SER A 144 -3.82 0.29 6.95
CA SER A 144 -5.16 0.86 7.12
C SER A 144 -5.11 2.28 7.64
N VAL A 145 -6.12 3.07 7.28
CA VAL A 145 -6.32 4.42 7.82
C VAL A 145 -7.07 4.29 9.15
N GLU A 146 -6.47 4.78 10.23
CA GLU A 146 -7.09 4.84 11.55
C GLU A 146 -7.94 6.11 11.72
N SER A 147 -7.40 7.25 11.31
CA SER A 147 -8.13 8.51 11.35
C SER A 147 -7.65 9.50 10.31
N VAL A 148 -8.55 10.41 9.92
CA VAL A 148 -8.24 11.57 9.08
C VAL A 148 -8.92 12.79 9.70
N THR A 149 -8.15 13.85 9.95
CA THR A 149 -8.66 15.15 10.38
C THR A 149 -8.05 16.27 9.56
N ILE A 150 -8.83 17.32 9.27
CA ILE A 150 -8.33 18.52 8.60
C ILE A 150 -8.45 19.69 9.56
N SER A 151 -7.34 20.37 9.81
CA SER A 151 -7.28 21.58 10.62
C SER A 151 -6.34 22.60 9.98
N ASP A 152 -6.81 23.83 9.80
CA ASP A 152 -6.03 24.93 9.25
C ASP A 152 -5.33 24.61 7.90
N GLY A 153 -6.04 23.86 7.03
CA GLY A 153 -5.51 23.43 5.74
C GLY A 153 -4.55 22.24 5.79
N VAL A 154 -4.27 21.68 6.96
CA VAL A 154 -3.43 20.50 7.13
C VAL A 154 -4.29 19.25 7.28
N ALA A 155 -4.09 18.26 6.43
CA ALA A 155 -4.68 16.94 6.60
C ALA A 155 -3.74 16.08 7.47
N TYR A 156 -4.20 15.72 8.65
CA TYR A 156 -3.54 14.76 9.54
C TYR A 156 -4.12 13.38 9.25
N ILE A 157 -3.28 12.50 8.74
CA ILE A 157 -3.65 11.15 8.30
C ILE A 157 -2.88 10.16 9.15
N ASP A 158 -3.61 9.42 9.97
CA ASP A 158 -3.04 8.43 10.87
C ASP A 158 -3.27 7.02 10.32
N PHE A 159 -2.21 6.27 10.24
CA PHE A 159 -2.23 4.86 9.85
C PHE A 159 -2.11 3.98 11.09
N ALA A 160 -2.55 2.72 10.98
CA ALA A 160 -2.44 1.76 12.07
C ALA A 160 -0.99 1.67 12.60
N GLU A 161 -0.84 1.62 13.92
CA GLU A 161 0.47 1.56 14.60
C GLU A 161 1.31 0.35 14.15
N ASP A 162 0.64 -0.77 13.87
CA ASP A 162 1.27 -2.01 13.44
C ASP A 162 1.41 -2.13 11.91
N SER A 163 1.26 -1.03 11.17
CA SER A 163 1.46 -1.02 9.71
C SER A 163 2.86 -1.55 9.33
N PRO A 164 2.95 -2.59 8.50
CA PRO A 164 4.24 -3.15 8.12
C PRO A 164 5.10 -2.16 7.34
N LEU A 165 6.40 -2.07 7.66
CA LEU A 165 7.32 -1.23 6.93
C LEU A 165 7.52 -1.78 5.51
N ILE A 166 7.28 -0.95 4.51
CA ILE A 166 7.38 -1.35 3.10
C ILE A 166 8.87 -1.36 2.70
N PRO A 167 9.39 -2.47 2.14
CA PRO A 167 10.77 -2.55 1.70
C PRO A 167 11.11 -1.46 0.67
N ASN A 168 12.31 -0.89 0.80
CA ASN A 168 12.84 0.19 -0.06
C ASN A 168 12.12 1.54 0.01
N ALA A 169 11.02 1.68 0.75
CA ALA A 169 10.33 2.96 0.91
C ALA A 169 11.19 4.01 1.63
N SER A 170 12.19 3.59 2.42
CA SER A 170 13.13 4.49 3.10
C SER A 170 14.37 4.86 2.28
N THR A 171 14.46 4.45 1.00
CA THR A 171 15.50 4.97 0.09
C THR A 171 15.15 6.39 -0.36
N SER A 172 16.14 7.15 -0.83
CA SER A 172 15.90 8.54 -1.28
C SER A 172 14.79 8.66 -2.32
N CYS A 173 14.78 7.79 -3.34
CA CYS A 173 13.70 7.77 -4.33
C CYS A 173 12.41 7.15 -3.75
N GLY A 174 12.53 6.10 -2.95
CA GLY A 174 11.38 5.42 -2.35
C GLY A 174 10.55 6.33 -1.44
N SER A 175 11.21 7.10 -0.57
CA SER A 175 10.49 8.02 0.33
C SER A 175 9.80 9.16 -0.43
N MET A 176 10.41 9.67 -1.49
CA MET A 176 9.79 10.66 -2.36
C MET A 176 8.59 10.08 -3.12
N ALA A 177 8.76 8.92 -3.74
CA ALA A 177 7.71 8.27 -4.52
C ALA A 177 6.51 7.85 -3.67
N LEU A 178 6.74 7.25 -2.49
CA LEU A 178 5.67 6.90 -1.57
C LEU A 178 4.90 8.14 -1.11
N ARG A 179 5.62 9.20 -0.73
CA ARG A 179 5.00 10.45 -0.32
C ARG A 179 4.27 11.13 -1.47
N ALA A 180 4.79 11.12 -2.69
CA ALA A 180 4.11 11.68 -3.86
C ALA A 180 2.73 11.05 -4.08
N GLN A 181 2.60 9.73 -3.93
CA GLN A 181 1.30 9.05 -4.01
C GLN A 181 0.35 9.48 -2.89
N LEU A 182 0.83 9.55 -1.64
CA LEU A 182 0.04 9.98 -0.49
C LEU A 182 -0.37 11.45 -0.60
N ASP A 183 0.60 12.33 -0.84
CA ASP A 183 0.40 13.78 -0.91
C ASP A 183 -0.55 14.16 -2.04
N SER A 184 -0.34 13.65 -3.26
CA SER A 184 -1.19 13.95 -4.41
C SER A 184 -2.62 13.43 -4.21
N THR A 185 -2.79 12.27 -3.57
CA THR A 185 -4.11 11.74 -3.24
C THR A 185 -4.83 12.61 -2.20
N ALA A 186 -4.12 13.12 -1.18
CA ALA A 186 -4.73 13.96 -0.17
C ALA A 186 -4.97 15.40 -0.66
N MET A 187 -4.03 15.97 -1.41
CA MET A 187 -4.06 17.37 -1.83
C MET A 187 -5.00 17.64 -3.02
N GLN A 188 -5.65 16.63 -3.61
CA GLN A 188 -6.72 16.86 -4.58
C GLN A 188 -7.92 17.62 -4.00
N PHE A 189 -8.07 17.57 -2.68
CA PHE A 189 -9.18 18.24 -1.98
C PHE A 189 -8.82 19.71 -1.69
N PRO A 190 -9.66 20.68 -2.11
CA PRO A 190 -9.37 22.11 -1.96
C PRO A 190 -9.17 22.60 -0.51
N THR A 191 -9.61 21.81 0.45
CA THR A 191 -9.44 22.09 1.89
C THR A 191 -8.09 21.62 2.45
N VAL A 192 -7.28 20.91 1.64
CA VAL A 192 -5.99 20.37 2.02
C VAL A 192 -4.88 21.12 1.30
N GLU A 193 -4.08 21.85 2.06
CA GLU A 193 -2.90 22.59 1.57
C GLU A 193 -1.59 21.88 1.91
N LYS A 194 -1.62 21.09 2.99
CA LYS A 194 -0.48 20.30 3.49
C LYS A 194 -0.96 18.96 4.04
N THR A 195 -0.03 18.05 4.20
CA THR A 195 -0.26 16.72 4.77
C THR A 195 0.65 16.46 5.94
N MET A 196 0.18 15.68 6.89
CA MET A 196 0.92 15.19 8.03
C MET A 196 0.52 13.73 8.28
N TYR A 197 1.51 12.85 8.38
CA TYR A 197 1.31 11.42 8.54
C TYR A 197 1.81 10.91 9.87
N SER A 198 1.16 9.88 10.41
CA SER A 198 1.57 9.21 11.66
C SER A 198 1.27 7.71 11.62
N PHE A 199 1.91 6.97 12.51
CA PHE A 199 1.58 5.59 12.85
C PHE A 199 1.05 5.57 14.30
N GLY A 200 -0.25 5.26 14.50
CA GLY A 200 -0.87 5.27 15.83
C GLY A 200 -0.72 6.61 16.56
N GLY A 201 -0.76 7.73 15.82
CA GLY A 201 -0.56 9.07 16.34
C GLY A 201 0.90 9.54 16.43
N ASP A 202 1.88 8.66 16.19
CA ASP A 202 3.31 9.00 16.23
C ASP A 202 3.82 9.46 14.85
N GLN A 203 3.98 10.77 14.70
CA GLN A 203 4.52 11.40 13.48
C GLN A 203 6.01 11.11 13.32
N GLU A 204 6.79 11.15 14.42
CA GLU A 204 8.22 10.90 14.35
C GLU A 204 8.51 9.49 13.84
N ALA A 205 7.72 8.49 14.25
CA ALA A 205 7.86 7.12 13.76
C ALA A 205 7.69 7.03 12.25
N PHE A 206 6.68 7.71 11.67
CA PHE A 206 6.44 7.71 10.22
C PHE A 206 7.60 8.38 9.45
N TYR A 207 7.97 9.61 9.82
CA TYR A 207 9.00 10.35 9.10
C TYR A 207 10.40 9.79 9.32
N HIS A 208 10.71 9.31 10.52
CA HIS A 208 11.98 8.63 10.80
C HIS A 208 12.14 7.34 9.97
N TRP A 209 11.06 6.57 9.80
CA TRP A 209 11.09 5.41 8.92
C TRP A 209 11.44 5.81 7.48
N LEU A 210 10.87 6.89 6.96
CA LEU A 210 11.17 7.40 5.62
C LEU A 210 12.50 8.16 5.53
N GLN A 211 13.28 8.23 6.62
CA GLN A 211 14.55 8.99 6.72
C GLN A 211 14.38 10.47 6.33
N SER A 212 13.27 11.08 6.74
CA SER A 212 12.93 12.46 6.52
C SER A 212 12.59 13.17 7.83
N ASP A 213 12.68 14.50 7.83
CA ASP A 213 12.26 15.32 8.97
C ASP A 213 10.73 15.44 9.00
N VAL A 214 10.17 15.58 10.21
CA VAL A 214 8.76 15.94 10.40
C VAL A 214 8.53 17.34 9.83
N PRO A 215 7.59 17.53 8.89
CA PRO A 215 7.31 18.83 8.31
C PRO A 215 6.87 19.85 9.36
N GLN A 216 7.25 21.10 9.17
CA GLN A 216 6.73 22.20 9.97
C GLN A 216 5.41 22.69 9.34
N VAL A 217 4.33 22.60 10.07
CA VAL A 217 2.96 22.97 9.63
C VAL A 217 2.44 24.20 10.35
#